data_ae4391f324be87898c22a190afa030fa
#
_entry.id   ae4391f324be87898c22a190afa030fa
#
_cell.length_a   1.000
_cell.length_b   1.000
_cell.length_c   1.000
_cell.angle_alpha   90.00
_cell.angle_beta   90.00
_cell.angle_gamma   90.00
#
_symmetry.space_group_name_H-M   'P 1'
#
loop_
_entity.id
_entity.type
_entity.pdbx_description
1 polymer ?
#
loop_
_entity_poly.entity_id
_entity_poly.type
_entity_poly.pdbx_seq_one_letter_code
_entity_poly.pdbx_strand_id
1 'polypeptide(L)'
;MYSCSGAVYHRTMPTTHLLYLHGFRSSPQSAKARLMAIRVAACHPAVVWWCPQLPPSPQAAMKLIDSGTAQWPVATMAVIGSSLGGFYATAVANKRPGCKAVLLNPAVDPARDLAKYIGEQSNWQNPDEHFFFESRFIDELRTLHAGLLNKPQDILTIIAKGDEVLDWREMAARYLGSQQQLLEGGDHALSDFSAHLPRIFDFLALV
;
A
#
# COMPACT_ATOMS: atom_id res chain seq x y z
N MET A 1 45.10 14.04 18.20
CA MET A 1 44.01 14.58 17.35
C MET A 1 43.04 13.43 17.12
N TYR A 2 41.95 13.38 17.86
CA TYR A 2 40.90 12.38 17.69
C TYR A 2 39.85 12.94 16.72
N SER A 3 39.73 12.31 15.56
CA SER A 3 38.69 12.60 14.56
C SER A 3 37.35 12.11 15.07
N CYS A 4 36.45 13.02 15.38
CA CYS A 4 35.03 12.71 15.60
C CYS A 4 34.38 12.41 14.26
N SER A 5 34.20 11.13 13.91
CA SER A 5 33.32 10.73 12.82
C SER A 5 31.87 11.02 13.26
N GLY A 6 31.31 12.10 12.78
CA GLY A 6 29.91 12.43 12.99
C GLY A 6 29.03 11.40 12.30
N ALA A 7 28.39 10.53 13.07
CA ALA A 7 27.28 9.74 12.59
C ALA A 7 26.16 10.71 12.15
N VAL A 8 25.89 10.78 10.87
CA VAL A 8 24.74 11.50 10.34
C VAL A 8 23.49 10.73 10.76
N TYR A 9 22.91 11.12 11.89
CA TYR A 9 21.57 10.66 12.24
C TYR A 9 20.60 11.25 11.20
N HIS A 10 20.21 10.46 10.24
CA HIS A 10 19.06 10.76 9.40
C HIS A 10 17.84 10.84 10.31
N ARG A 11 17.52 12.04 10.77
CA ARG A 11 16.30 12.33 11.51
C ARG A 11 15.15 12.09 10.54
N THR A 12 14.51 10.94 10.65
CA THR A 12 13.31 10.64 9.85
C THR A 12 12.26 11.70 10.15
N MET A 13 11.82 12.40 9.11
CA MET A 13 10.75 13.40 9.26
C MET A 13 9.45 12.68 9.61
N PRO A 14 8.66 13.21 10.56
CA PRO A 14 7.39 12.61 10.94
C PRO A 14 6.42 12.63 9.75
N THR A 15 5.62 11.59 9.61
CA THR A 15 4.56 11.54 8.59
C THR A 15 3.45 12.52 8.94
N THR A 16 3.13 13.42 8.00
CA THR A 16 2.05 14.41 8.14
C THR A 16 0.84 14.12 7.24
N HIS A 17 1.03 13.31 6.19
CA HIS A 17 0.00 12.95 5.22
C HIS A 17 0.05 11.44 4.98
N LEU A 18 -1.04 10.76 5.20
CA LEU A 18 -1.14 9.31 5.09
C LEU A 18 -2.25 8.90 4.15
N LEU A 19 -1.85 8.29 3.03
CA LEU A 19 -2.73 7.71 2.03
C LEU A 19 -2.94 6.22 2.33
N TYR A 20 -4.18 5.74 2.26
CA TYR A 20 -4.48 4.30 2.30
C TYR A 20 -5.18 3.85 1.02
N LEU A 21 -4.66 2.78 0.40
CA LEU A 21 -5.16 2.21 -0.84
C LEU A 21 -5.67 0.78 -0.58
N HIS A 22 -6.97 0.60 -0.75
CA HIS A 22 -7.62 -0.70 -0.55
C HIS A 22 -7.43 -1.65 -1.76
N GLY A 23 -7.76 -2.93 -1.58
CA GLY A 23 -7.62 -3.96 -2.60
C GLY A 23 -8.74 -3.97 -3.65
N PHE A 24 -8.66 -4.96 -4.55
CA PHE A 24 -9.69 -5.25 -5.55
C PHE A 24 -11.01 -5.62 -4.89
N ARG A 25 -12.14 -5.15 -5.39
CA ARG A 25 -13.49 -5.37 -4.85
C ARG A 25 -13.68 -4.91 -3.40
N SER A 26 -12.83 -3.99 -2.95
CA SER A 26 -12.82 -3.48 -1.58
C SER A 26 -13.17 -1.99 -1.55
N SER A 27 -13.16 -1.40 -0.36
CA SER A 27 -13.55 -0.01 -0.15
C SER A 27 -12.83 0.60 1.07
N PRO A 28 -12.98 1.91 1.31
CA PRO A 28 -12.53 2.56 2.55
C PRO A 28 -13.19 1.97 3.81
N GLN A 29 -14.26 1.18 3.67
CA GLN A 29 -14.93 0.51 4.77
C GLN A 29 -14.32 -0.86 5.13
N SER A 30 -13.25 -1.29 4.45
CA SER A 30 -12.53 -2.51 4.79
C SER A 30 -11.99 -2.46 6.23
N ALA A 31 -11.91 -3.63 6.88
CA ALA A 31 -11.51 -3.72 8.29
C ALA A 31 -10.17 -3.03 8.57
N LYS A 32 -9.16 -3.24 7.71
CA LYS A 32 -7.84 -2.61 7.84
C LYS A 32 -7.90 -1.08 7.67
N ALA A 33 -8.62 -0.58 6.67
CA ALA A 33 -8.74 0.86 6.42
C ALA A 33 -9.44 1.56 7.59
N ARG A 34 -10.55 0.99 8.08
CA ARG A 34 -11.28 1.52 9.25
C ARG A 34 -10.43 1.52 10.51
N LEU A 35 -9.72 0.41 10.78
CA LEU A 35 -8.85 0.33 11.96
C LEU A 35 -7.74 1.37 11.90
N MET A 36 -7.08 1.54 10.74
CA MET A 36 -6.07 2.60 10.55
C MET A 36 -6.66 3.99 10.73
N ALA A 37 -7.82 4.29 10.14
CA ALA A 37 -8.48 5.58 10.30
C ALA A 37 -8.75 5.92 11.77
N ILE A 38 -9.29 4.95 12.53
CA ILE A 38 -9.58 5.10 13.97
C ILE A 38 -8.28 5.36 14.74
N ARG A 39 -7.22 4.59 14.48
CA ARG A 39 -5.93 4.73 15.17
C ARG A 39 -5.24 6.04 14.84
N VAL A 40 -5.23 6.45 13.59
CA VAL A 40 -4.66 7.75 13.18
C VAL A 40 -5.43 8.90 13.84
N ALA A 41 -6.76 8.89 13.79
CA ALA A 41 -7.56 9.93 14.42
C ALA A 41 -7.37 10.01 15.94
N ALA A 42 -7.22 8.87 16.62
CA ALA A 42 -7.07 8.83 18.07
C ALA A 42 -5.64 9.20 18.55
N CYS A 43 -4.61 8.75 17.84
CA CYS A 43 -3.22 8.86 18.31
C CYS A 43 -2.42 9.94 17.56
N HIS A 44 -2.81 10.30 16.34
CA HIS A 44 -2.09 11.21 15.45
C HIS A 44 -3.03 12.20 14.77
N PRO A 45 -3.83 12.99 15.53
CA PRO A 45 -4.90 13.83 14.99
C PRO A 45 -4.42 14.95 14.04
N ALA A 46 -3.12 15.27 14.05
CA ALA A 46 -2.52 16.22 13.13
C ALA A 46 -2.19 15.62 11.75
N VAL A 47 -2.28 14.31 11.59
CA VAL A 47 -2.00 13.63 10.32
C VAL A 47 -3.21 13.72 9.40
N VAL A 48 -2.99 14.24 8.20
CA VAL A 48 -4.01 14.23 7.15
C VAL A 48 -4.19 12.79 6.65
N TRP A 49 -5.33 12.20 6.95
CA TRP A 49 -5.71 10.86 6.51
C TRP A 49 -6.58 10.93 5.27
N TRP A 50 -6.25 10.11 4.26
CA TRP A 50 -7.08 9.95 3.07
C TRP A 50 -7.12 8.51 2.59
N CYS A 51 -8.32 7.98 2.45
CA CYS A 51 -8.59 6.66 1.90
C CYS A 51 -9.71 6.81 0.87
N PRO A 52 -9.39 7.08 -0.42
CA PRO A 52 -10.39 7.21 -1.46
C PRO A 52 -11.05 5.88 -1.81
N GLN A 53 -12.31 5.91 -2.28
CA GLN A 53 -12.86 4.80 -3.04
C GLN A 53 -12.18 4.76 -4.41
N LEU A 54 -11.44 3.68 -4.66
CA LEU A 54 -10.73 3.50 -5.93
C LEU A 54 -11.70 3.05 -7.02
N PRO A 55 -11.72 3.73 -8.18
CA PRO A 55 -12.51 3.28 -9.31
C PRO A 55 -11.97 1.96 -9.89
N PRO A 56 -12.81 1.17 -10.61
CA PRO A 56 -12.40 -0.10 -11.21
C PRO A 56 -11.27 0.01 -12.23
N SER A 57 -11.19 1.12 -13.00
CA SER A 57 -10.08 1.35 -13.94
C SER A 57 -8.80 1.69 -13.20
N PRO A 58 -7.72 0.92 -13.39
CA PRO A 58 -6.41 1.20 -12.78
C PRO A 58 -5.85 2.58 -13.15
N GLN A 59 -6.03 2.99 -14.40
CA GLN A 59 -5.60 4.32 -14.85
C GLN A 59 -6.38 5.43 -14.14
N ALA A 60 -7.71 5.27 -14.00
CA ALA A 60 -8.54 6.23 -13.28
C ALA A 60 -8.21 6.25 -11.78
N ALA A 61 -7.90 5.09 -11.17
CA ALA A 61 -7.44 5.01 -9.79
C ALA A 61 -6.14 5.79 -9.57
N MET A 62 -5.14 5.60 -10.44
CA MET A 62 -3.89 6.35 -10.34
C MET A 62 -4.07 7.84 -10.59
N LYS A 63 -4.95 8.23 -11.53
CA LYS A 63 -5.28 9.65 -11.75
C LYS A 63 -5.93 10.28 -10.52
N LEU A 64 -6.85 9.57 -9.86
CA LEU A 64 -7.46 10.02 -8.60
C LEU A 64 -6.40 10.20 -7.52
N ILE A 65 -5.52 9.22 -7.33
CA ILE A 65 -4.43 9.26 -6.35
C ILE A 65 -3.49 10.44 -6.64
N ASP A 66 -3.02 10.57 -7.88
CA ASP A 66 -2.09 11.63 -8.27
C ASP A 66 -2.70 13.03 -8.07
N SER A 67 -3.97 13.22 -8.45
CA SER A 67 -4.68 14.49 -8.27
C SER A 67 -4.92 14.82 -6.79
N GLY A 68 -5.40 13.85 -6.00
CA GLY A 68 -5.72 14.07 -4.58
C GLY A 68 -4.49 14.30 -3.69
N THR A 69 -3.32 13.85 -4.14
CA THR A 69 -2.05 14.01 -3.41
C THR A 69 -1.08 14.99 -4.06
N ALA A 70 -1.52 15.75 -5.09
CA ALA A 70 -0.66 16.63 -5.87
C ALA A 70 0.03 17.72 -5.02
N GLN A 71 -0.64 18.18 -3.98
CA GLN A 71 -0.14 19.23 -3.09
C GLN A 71 0.51 18.68 -1.80
N TRP A 72 0.60 17.35 -1.65
CA TRP A 72 1.17 16.75 -0.46
C TRP A 72 2.71 16.85 -0.47
N PRO A 73 3.33 17.18 0.67
CA PRO A 73 4.78 17.25 0.76
C PRO A 73 5.39 15.85 0.71
N VAL A 74 6.11 15.53 -0.35
CA VAL A 74 6.67 14.18 -0.59
C VAL A 74 7.54 13.67 0.57
N ALA A 75 8.30 14.55 1.22
CA ALA A 75 9.21 14.18 2.32
C ALA A 75 8.48 13.71 3.60
N THR A 76 7.22 14.09 3.79
CA THR A 76 6.40 13.73 4.96
C THR A 76 5.12 13.01 4.58
N MET A 77 5.00 12.63 3.30
CA MET A 77 3.93 11.78 2.80
C MET A 77 4.28 10.31 2.97
N ALA A 78 3.28 9.51 3.32
CA ALA A 78 3.39 8.05 3.31
C ALA A 78 2.16 7.42 2.68
N VAL A 79 2.32 6.18 2.21
CA VAL A 79 1.24 5.40 1.63
C VAL A 79 1.19 3.99 2.24
N ILE A 80 -0.01 3.51 2.54
CA ILE A 80 -0.26 2.11 2.90
C ILE A 80 -1.11 1.50 1.79
N GLY A 81 -0.74 0.34 1.29
CA GLY A 81 -1.50 -0.37 0.27
C GLY A 81 -1.72 -1.83 0.61
N SER A 82 -2.94 -2.34 0.46
CA SER A 82 -3.29 -3.73 0.70
C SER A 82 -3.65 -4.43 -0.62
N SER A 83 -3.07 -5.60 -0.89
CA SER A 83 -3.35 -6.40 -2.10
C SER A 83 -3.12 -5.56 -3.38
N LEU A 84 -4.13 -5.35 -4.23
CA LEU A 84 -4.06 -4.45 -5.39
C LEU A 84 -3.68 -3.01 -4.98
N GLY A 85 -4.12 -2.54 -3.81
CA GLY A 85 -3.67 -1.27 -3.25
C GLY A 85 -2.18 -1.20 -2.99
N GLY A 86 -1.54 -2.34 -2.68
CA GLY A 86 -0.08 -2.48 -2.56
C GLY A 86 0.64 -2.27 -3.88
N PHE A 87 0.06 -2.76 -4.99
CA PHE A 87 0.57 -2.49 -6.34
C PHE A 87 0.53 -0.99 -6.64
N TYR A 88 -0.57 -0.30 -6.38
CA TYR A 88 -0.67 1.15 -6.56
C TYR A 88 0.27 1.92 -5.62
N ALA A 89 0.39 1.50 -4.35
CA ALA A 89 1.31 2.12 -3.39
C ALA A 89 2.77 2.03 -3.85
N THR A 90 3.15 0.91 -4.47
CA THR A 90 4.47 0.72 -5.08
C THR A 90 4.70 1.72 -6.23
N ALA A 91 3.70 1.92 -7.10
CA ALA A 91 3.78 2.89 -8.18
C ALA A 91 3.90 4.33 -7.63
N VAL A 92 3.17 4.67 -6.56
CA VAL A 92 3.26 5.97 -5.89
C VAL A 92 4.65 6.20 -5.31
N ALA A 93 5.19 5.23 -4.56
CA ALA A 93 6.52 5.33 -3.94
C ALA A 93 7.64 5.46 -5.00
N ASN A 94 7.53 4.71 -6.11
CA ASN A 94 8.49 4.80 -7.20
C ASN A 94 8.47 6.17 -7.90
N LYS A 95 7.30 6.75 -8.09
CA LYS A 95 7.15 8.09 -8.69
C LYS A 95 7.59 9.22 -7.74
N ARG A 96 7.61 8.98 -6.43
CA ARG A 96 7.84 10.01 -5.39
C ARG A 96 8.95 9.57 -4.42
N PRO A 97 10.23 9.67 -4.83
CA PRO A 97 11.35 9.29 -4.00
C PRO A 97 11.37 10.03 -2.67
N GLY A 98 11.33 9.27 -1.55
CA GLY A 98 11.20 9.81 -0.19
C GLY A 98 9.80 9.60 0.42
N CYS A 99 8.79 9.24 -0.38
CA CYS A 99 7.51 8.76 0.13
C CYS A 99 7.69 7.35 0.69
N LYS A 100 7.44 7.16 1.98
CA LYS A 100 7.47 5.82 2.60
C LYS A 100 6.23 5.02 2.19
N ALA A 101 6.42 3.71 1.97
CA ALA A 101 5.32 2.81 1.63
C ALA A 101 5.25 1.60 2.57
N VAL A 102 4.06 1.28 3.05
CA VAL A 102 3.76 0.02 3.73
C VAL A 102 2.87 -0.82 2.84
N LEU A 103 3.30 -2.03 2.56
CA LEU A 103 2.63 -2.94 1.64
C LEU A 103 2.15 -4.17 2.41
N LEU A 104 0.87 -4.46 2.32
CA LEU A 104 0.18 -5.53 3.05
C LEU A 104 -0.25 -6.60 2.04
N ASN A 105 0.42 -7.76 2.03
CA ASN A 105 0.21 -8.82 1.03
C ASN A 105 0.03 -8.22 -0.39
N PRO A 106 1.03 -7.48 -0.91
CA PRO A 106 0.88 -6.71 -2.14
C PRO A 106 0.75 -7.59 -3.38
N ALA A 107 -0.15 -7.25 -4.29
CA ALA A 107 -0.19 -7.88 -5.61
C ALA A 107 1.08 -7.51 -6.40
N VAL A 108 1.70 -8.54 -7.01
CA VAL A 108 2.94 -8.40 -7.80
C VAL A 108 2.63 -8.28 -9.29
N ASP A 109 1.83 -9.17 -9.81
CA ASP A 109 1.36 -9.17 -11.20
C ASP A 109 -0.18 -9.18 -11.27
N PRO A 110 -0.83 -8.05 -10.91
CA PRO A 110 -2.28 -7.99 -10.92
C PRO A 110 -2.88 -8.13 -12.32
N ALA A 111 -2.13 -7.88 -13.39
CA ALA A 111 -2.60 -8.10 -14.75
C ALA A 111 -2.85 -9.59 -15.05
N ARG A 112 -1.98 -10.47 -14.55
CA ARG A 112 -2.14 -11.92 -14.60
C ARG A 112 -3.28 -12.37 -13.68
N ASP A 113 -3.21 -11.94 -12.42
CA ASP A 113 -4.06 -12.47 -11.35
C ASP A 113 -5.52 -12.06 -11.48
N LEU A 114 -5.79 -10.88 -12.05
CA LEU A 114 -7.13 -10.35 -12.21
C LEU A 114 -7.78 -10.67 -13.57
N ALA A 115 -7.05 -11.24 -14.52
CA ALA A 115 -7.61 -11.60 -15.84
C ALA A 115 -8.84 -12.52 -15.75
N LYS A 116 -8.89 -13.39 -14.75
CA LYS A 116 -10.02 -14.30 -14.49
C LYS A 116 -11.28 -13.61 -13.95
N TYR A 117 -11.18 -12.34 -13.57
CA TYR A 117 -12.29 -11.54 -13.01
C TYR A 117 -12.89 -10.56 -14.00
N ILE A 118 -12.51 -10.62 -15.29
CA ILE A 118 -13.14 -9.80 -16.34
C ILE A 118 -14.64 -10.13 -16.37
N GLY A 119 -15.49 -9.09 -16.27
CA GLY A 119 -16.93 -9.24 -16.18
C GLY A 119 -17.53 -8.50 -15.00
N GLU A 120 -18.75 -8.86 -14.65
CA GLU A 120 -19.46 -8.28 -13.52
C GLU A 120 -18.84 -8.71 -12.19
N GLN A 121 -18.62 -7.74 -11.31
CA GLN A 121 -18.05 -7.90 -9.98
C GLN A 121 -18.89 -7.15 -8.96
N SER A 122 -18.82 -7.57 -7.70
CA SER A 122 -19.45 -6.88 -6.58
C SER A 122 -18.43 -6.47 -5.52
N ASN A 123 -18.74 -5.44 -4.75
CA ASN A 123 -17.91 -4.97 -3.64
C ASN A 123 -18.09 -5.90 -2.41
N TRP A 124 -17.00 -6.25 -1.74
CA TRP A 124 -17.02 -7.11 -0.55
C TRP A 124 -17.76 -6.48 0.64
N GLN A 125 -17.66 -5.16 0.81
CA GLN A 125 -18.30 -4.43 1.90
C GLN A 125 -19.74 -4.01 1.59
N ASN A 126 -20.12 -4.01 0.30
CA ASN A 126 -21.47 -3.72 -0.17
C ASN A 126 -21.79 -4.62 -1.38
N PRO A 127 -22.30 -5.85 -1.16
CA PRO A 127 -22.55 -6.81 -2.25
C PRO A 127 -23.56 -6.32 -3.30
N ASP A 128 -24.42 -5.36 -2.97
CA ASP A 128 -25.37 -4.76 -3.90
C ASP A 128 -24.74 -3.73 -4.84
N GLU A 129 -23.52 -3.30 -4.54
CA GLU A 129 -22.75 -2.41 -5.40
C GLU A 129 -21.97 -3.22 -6.42
N HIS A 130 -22.42 -3.16 -7.67
CA HIS A 130 -21.84 -3.86 -8.79
C HIS A 130 -21.01 -2.94 -9.67
N PHE A 131 -19.97 -3.50 -10.29
CA PHE A 131 -19.19 -2.84 -11.33
C PHE A 131 -18.74 -3.86 -12.39
N PHE A 132 -18.44 -3.40 -13.59
CA PHE A 132 -17.90 -4.25 -14.63
C PHE A 132 -16.39 -4.09 -14.72
N PHE A 133 -15.63 -5.18 -14.53
CA PHE A 133 -14.18 -5.18 -14.70
C PHE A 133 -13.86 -5.48 -16.17
N GLU A 134 -13.42 -4.46 -16.90
CA GLU A 134 -13.23 -4.51 -18.34
C GLU A 134 -11.90 -5.15 -18.72
N SER A 135 -11.84 -5.80 -19.89
CA SER A 135 -10.59 -6.42 -20.39
C SER A 135 -9.46 -5.40 -20.59
N ARG A 136 -9.77 -4.17 -20.97
CA ARG A 136 -8.78 -3.08 -21.12
C ARG A 136 -8.07 -2.74 -19.81
N PHE A 137 -8.68 -3.01 -18.66
CA PHE A 137 -8.06 -2.75 -17.34
C PHE A 137 -6.83 -3.64 -17.10
N ILE A 138 -6.75 -4.80 -17.77
CA ILE A 138 -5.55 -5.64 -17.76
C ILE A 138 -4.36 -4.92 -18.42
N ASP A 139 -4.58 -4.23 -19.53
CA ASP A 139 -3.51 -3.47 -20.20
C ASP A 139 -3.13 -2.21 -19.41
N GLU A 140 -4.11 -1.58 -18.77
CA GLU A 140 -3.84 -0.49 -17.82
C GLU A 140 -2.95 -0.95 -16.66
N LEU A 141 -3.20 -2.14 -16.08
CA LEU A 141 -2.35 -2.72 -15.02
C LEU A 141 -0.93 -2.99 -15.53
N ARG A 142 -0.78 -3.56 -16.73
CA ARG A 142 0.55 -3.78 -17.35
C ARG A 142 1.33 -2.48 -17.52
N THR A 143 0.64 -1.42 -17.96
CA THR A 143 1.25 -0.10 -18.16
C THR A 143 1.69 0.55 -16.85
N LEU A 144 0.96 0.28 -15.74
CA LEU A 144 1.26 0.82 -14.42
C LEU A 144 2.33 0.03 -13.66
N HIS A 145 2.76 -1.12 -14.19
CA HIS A 145 3.76 -1.95 -13.52
C HIS A 145 5.05 -1.13 -13.26
N ALA A 146 5.32 -0.90 -11.98
CA ALA A 146 6.51 -0.20 -11.54
C ALA A 146 7.73 -1.12 -11.70
N GLY A 147 8.54 -0.96 -12.71
CA GLY A 147 9.77 -1.74 -12.96
C GLY A 147 10.60 -2.01 -11.69
N LEU A 148 11.89 -1.73 -11.67
CA LEU A 148 12.72 -1.84 -10.46
C LEU A 148 12.26 -0.84 -9.38
N LEU A 149 12.45 -1.22 -8.11
CA LEU A 149 12.18 -0.32 -6.99
C LEU A 149 13.28 0.73 -6.90
N ASN A 150 12.90 2.01 -6.92
CA ASN A 150 13.88 3.11 -6.88
C ASN A 150 14.54 3.24 -5.51
N LYS A 151 13.78 3.06 -4.42
CA LYS A 151 14.24 3.17 -3.03
C LYS A 151 13.61 2.07 -2.17
N PRO A 152 14.06 0.83 -2.29
CA PRO A 152 13.48 -0.28 -1.52
C PRO A 152 13.58 -0.08 -0.01
N GLN A 153 14.58 0.65 0.48
CA GLN A 153 14.73 0.96 1.92
C GLN A 153 13.58 1.83 2.48
N ASP A 154 12.85 2.56 1.63
CA ASP A 154 11.67 3.36 2.00
C ASP A 154 10.36 2.53 1.95
N ILE A 155 10.48 1.20 1.81
CA ILE A 155 9.35 0.27 1.73
C ILE A 155 9.42 -0.72 2.90
N LEU A 156 8.31 -0.90 3.59
CA LEU A 156 8.03 -2.00 4.50
C LEU A 156 6.99 -2.91 3.88
N THR A 157 7.30 -4.21 3.75
CA THR A 157 6.33 -5.22 3.34
C THR A 157 5.97 -6.13 4.51
N ILE A 158 4.67 -6.40 4.69
CA ILE A 158 4.16 -7.40 5.62
C ILE A 158 3.50 -8.48 4.78
N ILE A 159 4.06 -9.68 4.82
CA ILE A 159 3.72 -10.78 3.91
C ILE A 159 3.36 -12.01 4.73
N ALA A 160 2.12 -12.49 4.58
CA ALA A 160 1.66 -13.72 5.18
C ALA A 160 2.01 -14.92 4.30
N LYS A 161 2.76 -15.90 4.83
CA LYS A 161 3.07 -17.14 4.11
C LYS A 161 1.85 -18.03 3.90
N GLY A 162 0.79 -17.82 4.69
CA GLY A 162 -0.49 -18.48 4.54
C GLY A 162 -1.48 -17.76 3.62
N ASP A 163 -1.04 -16.74 2.86
CA ASP A 163 -1.89 -16.05 1.88
C ASP A 163 -2.43 -17.07 0.84
N GLU A 164 -3.74 -17.24 0.81
CA GLU A 164 -4.45 -18.20 -0.03
C GLU A 164 -4.79 -17.65 -1.43
N VAL A 165 -4.52 -16.36 -1.65
CA VAL A 165 -4.85 -15.66 -2.90
C VAL A 165 -3.62 -15.39 -3.75
N LEU A 166 -2.51 -14.93 -3.12
CA LEU A 166 -1.27 -14.53 -3.78
C LEU A 166 -0.07 -15.34 -3.25
N ASP A 167 0.84 -15.72 -4.13
CA ASP A 167 2.06 -16.44 -3.70
C ASP A 167 3.00 -15.49 -2.94
N TRP A 168 3.21 -15.77 -1.66
CA TRP A 168 4.10 -15.01 -0.81
C TRP A 168 5.55 -14.97 -1.30
N ARG A 169 6.00 -16.01 -2.06
CA ARG A 169 7.35 -16.10 -2.61
C ARG A 169 7.57 -15.05 -3.69
N GLU A 170 6.55 -14.82 -4.54
CA GLU A 170 6.58 -13.75 -5.54
C GLU A 170 6.66 -12.38 -4.85
N MET A 171 5.86 -12.17 -3.78
CA MET A 171 5.92 -10.93 -3.01
C MET A 171 7.32 -10.72 -2.40
N ALA A 172 7.86 -11.73 -1.71
CA ALA A 172 9.18 -11.66 -1.09
C ALA A 172 10.29 -11.39 -2.11
N ALA A 173 10.24 -12.03 -3.27
CA ALA A 173 11.21 -11.82 -4.35
C ALA A 173 11.09 -10.42 -4.98
N ARG A 174 9.84 -9.95 -5.21
CA ARG A 174 9.58 -8.63 -5.80
C ARG A 174 10.12 -7.49 -4.96
N TYR A 175 10.03 -7.63 -3.64
CA TYR A 175 10.42 -6.57 -2.69
C TYR A 175 11.76 -6.81 -2.03
N LEU A 176 12.68 -7.54 -2.69
CA LEU A 176 14.06 -7.68 -2.23
C LEU A 176 14.71 -6.30 -2.02
N GLY A 177 15.43 -6.16 -0.90
CA GLY A 177 16.06 -4.90 -0.49
C GLY A 177 15.14 -3.97 0.32
N SER A 178 13.83 -4.24 0.40
CA SER A 178 12.94 -3.57 1.33
C SER A 178 13.02 -4.18 2.74
N GLN A 179 12.46 -3.48 3.72
CA GLN A 179 12.21 -4.09 5.03
C GLN A 179 11.06 -5.09 4.88
N GLN A 180 11.32 -6.37 5.12
CA GLN A 180 10.30 -7.42 5.01
C GLN A 180 9.97 -8.02 6.36
N GLN A 181 8.67 -8.16 6.64
CA GLN A 181 8.15 -8.95 7.75
C GLN A 181 7.39 -10.14 7.16
N LEU A 182 8.02 -11.31 7.18
CA LEU A 182 7.40 -12.57 6.76
C LEU A 182 6.71 -13.19 7.96
N LEU A 183 5.42 -13.47 7.84
CA LEU A 183 4.60 -14.12 8.87
C LEU A 183 4.50 -15.61 8.56
N GLU A 184 4.77 -16.48 9.55
CA GLU A 184 4.75 -17.95 9.38
C GLU A 184 3.33 -18.54 9.24
N GLY A 185 2.34 -17.73 9.04
CA GLY A 185 0.95 -18.10 8.83
C GLY A 185 0.19 -16.91 8.29
N GLY A 186 -0.99 -16.67 8.84
CA GLY A 186 -1.86 -15.59 8.42
C GLY A 186 -2.65 -15.93 7.16
N ASP A 187 -3.37 -14.95 6.66
CA ASP A 187 -4.23 -15.05 5.50
C ASP A 187 -4.06 -13.81 4.59
N HIS A 188 -4.69 -13.82 3.42
CA HIS A 188 -4.66 -12.67 2.50
C HIS A 188 -5.21 -11.40 3.15
N ALA A 189 -6.21 -11.55 3.99
CA ALA A 189 -6.84 -10.43 4.68
C ALA A 189 -5.94 -9.79 5.76
N LEU A 190 -4.89 -10.48 6.23
CA LEU A 190 -4.15 -10.13 7.45
C LEU A 190 -5.13 -9.92 8.61
N SER A 191 -5.85 -10.99 8.96
CA SER A 191 -6.91 -10.93 9.99
C SER A 191 -6.39 -10.49 11.36
N ASP A 192 -5.10 -10.65 11.62
CA ASP A 192 -4.37 -10.18 12.79
C ASP A 192 -3.74 -8.79 12.62
N PHE A 193 -4.19 -7.99 11.65
CA PHE A 193 -3.60 -6.71 11.26
C PHE A 193 -3.29 -5.77 12.44
N SER A 194 -4.10 -5.81 13.50
CA SER A 194 -3.90 -4.99 14.71
C SER A 194 -2.54 -5.26 15.40
N ALA A 195 -2.02 -6.48 15.30
CA ALA A 195 -0.72 -6.86 15.88
C ALA A 195 0.46 -6.18 15.16
N HIS A 196 0.28 -5.75 13.93
CA HIS A 196 1.33 -5.16 13.09
C HIS A 196 1.36 -3.63 13.17
N LEU A 197 0.35 -2.99 13.77
CA LEU A 197 0.28 -1.52 13.87
C LEU A 197 1.51 -0.89 14.53
N PRO A 198 2.09 -1.42 15.63
CA PRO A 198 3.28 -0.83 16.22
C PRO A 198 4.44 -0.74 15.22
N ARG A 199 4.69 -1.80 14.45
CA ARG A 199 5.74 -1.82 13.43
C ARG A 199 5.48 -0.85 12.29
N ILE A 200 4.20 -0.73 11.87
CA ILE A 200 3.78 0.20 10.83
C ILE A 200 4.00 1.64 11.30
N PHE A 201 3.57 1.98 12.50
CA PHE A 201 3.69 3.33 13.05
C PHE A 201 5.15 3.74 13.25
N ASP A 202 5.98 2.83 13.77
CA ASP A 202 7.42 3.06 13.91
C ASP A 202 8.06 3.33 12.53
N PHE A 203 7.81 2.47 11.55
CA PHE A 203 8.35 2.64 10.20
C PHE A 203 7.91 3.96 9.56
N LEU A 204 6.65 4.34 9.73
CA LEU A 204 6.09 5.58 9.18
C LEU A 204 6.48 6.83 10.00
N ALA A 205 7.17 6.68 11.13
CA ALA A 205 7.44 7.77 12.06
C ALA A 205 6.15 8.51 12.46
N LEU A 206 5.10 7.76 12.74
CA LEU A 206 3.88 8.24 13.38
C LEU A 206 4.12 8.23 14.89
N VAL A 207 4.55 9.37 15.42
CA VAL A 207 4.92 9.59 16.83
C VAL A 207 3.86 10.43 17.53
#